data_661994df10f36ea2f8a280281c74cace
#
_entry.id   661994df10f36ea2f8a280281c74cace
#
_cell.length_a   1.000
_cell.length_b   1.000
_cell.length_c   1.000
_cell.angle_alpha   90.00
_cell.angle_beta   90.00
_cell.angle_gamma   90.00
#
_symmetry.space_group_name_H-M   'P 1'
#
loop_
_entity.id
_entity.type
_entity.pdbx_description
1 polymer ?
#
loop_
_entity_poly.entity_id
_entity_poly.type
_entity_poly.pdbx_seq_one_letter_code
_entity_poly.pdbx_strand_id
1 'polypeptide(L)'
;MAMERAESIRELCLACQSELSQAASTEVRSPRSAPAGILNVNKPPGLTSHDVVDRIRAASGVRRVGHAGTLDPSASGVLLVCMGQATRVSEYLMESEKSYDAWIQLGITTDTGDAEGNVVRRVPDIDTTRERVLEALHLFRGPIEQVPPMHSALKHQGVTLYRLARRGIEVERAPRTVEIHDLRLTEWTPPSFRVFIECSKGTYIRALAADLGEALGTGAHLEQLVRVACGPYRMGDAVSLHEAERSFSNGRWPQILHPLDEALLHLEAFVVDSETEAKIRYGQQIEGPKPRDSLLCRTYTHSGVFLAILQYDQGSKTWQPRKVFNLHEATA
;
A
#
# COMPACT_ATOMS: atom_id res chain seq x y z
N MET A 1 32.37 -16.37 -17.34
CA MET A 1 31.75 -15.42 -18.32
C MET A 1 30.28 -15.05 -18.03
N ALA A 2 29.34 -15.96 -17.80
CA ALA A 2 27.95 -15.58 -17.48
C ALA A 2 27.77 -15.12 -16.02
N MET A 3 28.50 -15.66 -15.07
CA MET A 3 28.49 -15.25 -13.65
C MET A 3 29.15 -13.89 -13.42
N GLU A 4 30.26 -13.60 -14.08
CA GLU A 4 30.95 -12.31 -13.98
C GLU A 4 30.11 -11.14 -14.54
N ARG A 5 29.31 -11.38 -15.58
CA ARG A 5 28.36 -10.36 -16.08
C ARG A 5 27.20 -10.08 -15.12
N ALA A 6 26.74 -11.07 -14.35
CA ALA A 6 25.66 -10.89 -13.38
C ALA A 6 26.12 -10.11 -12.13
N GLU A 7 27.36 -10.30 -11.70
CA GLU A 7 27.98 -9.51 -10.62
C GLU A 7 28.23 -8.07 -11.05
N SER A 8 28.71 -7.85 -12.26
CA SER A 8 28.93 -6.50 -12.81
C SER A 8 27.64 -5.68 -12.92
N ILE A 9 26.50 -6.32 -13.25
CA ILE A 9 25.19 -5.64 -13.30
C ILE A 9 24.66 -5.32 -11.89
N ARG A 10 24.96 -6.17 -10.89
CA ARG A 10 24.60 -5.90 -9.48
C ARG A 10 25.43 -4.75 -8.90
N GLU A 11 26.72 -4.69 -9.20
CA GLU A 11 27.59 -3.59 -8.76
C GLU A 11 27.24 -2.27 -9.43
N LEU A 12 26.91 -2.26 -10.72
CA LEU A 12 26.40 -1.07 -11.43
C LEU A 12 25.06 -0.58 -10.87
N CYS A 13 24.16 -1.47 -10.46
CA CYS A 13 22.88 -1.10 -9.87
C CYS A 13 23.05 -0.51 -8.46
N LEU A 14 23.97 -1.04 -7.65
CA LEU A 14 24.31 -0.53 -6.31
C LEU A 14 25.11 0.78 -6.38
N ALA A 15 26.04 0.92 -7.32
CA ALA A 15 26.77 2.15 -7.55
C ALA A 15 25.86 3.28 -8.04
N CYS A 16 24.92 2.99 -8.95
CA CYS A 16 23.93 3.96 -9.43
C CYS A 16 22.98 4.42 -8.31
N GLN A 17 22.62 3.55 -7.36
CA GLN A 17 21.82 3.93 -6.19
C GLN A 17 22.59 4.82 -5.21
N SER A 18 23.89 4.63 -5.03
CA SER A 18 24.71 5.48 -4.16
C SER A 18 25.02 6.84 -4.78
N GLU A 19 25.23 6.93 -6.08
CA GLU A 19 25.45 8.19 -6.79
C GLU A 19 24.17 9.02 -6.91
N LEU A 20 23.01 8.41 -7.11
CA LEU A 20 21.71 9.09 -7.09
C LEU A 20 21.37 9.65 -5.70
N SER A 21 21.87 9.03 -4.63
CA SER A 21 21.69 9.53 -3.26
C SER A 21 22.57 10.72 -2.92
N GLN A 22 23.75 10.87 -3.55
CA GLN A 22 24.69 11.96 -3.31
C GLN A 22 24.45 13.20 -4.20
N ALA A 23 23.77 13.05 -5.32
CA ALA A 23 23.43 14.17 -6.24
C ALA A 23 22.23 15.01 -5.79
N ALA A 24 21.59 14.69 -4.66
CA ALA A 24 20.39 15.35 -4.17
C ALA A 24 20.62 16.66 -3.37
N SER A 25 21.81 17.24 -3.42
CA SER A 25 22.08 18.54 -2.77
C SER A 25 22.43 19.61 -3.82
N THR A 26 21.59 20.64 -3.83
CA THR A 26 21.70 21.95 -4.50
C THR A 26 21.20 22.06 -5.93
N GLU A 27 19.93 22.44 -6.09
CA GLU A 27 19.45 23.59 -6.87
C GLU A 27 17.91 23.56 -6.93
N VAL A 28 17.25 24.61 -6.45
CA VAL A 28 15.79 24.81 -6.63
C VAL A 28 15.54 25.12 -8.12
N ARG A 29 15.33 24.07 -8.91
CA ARG A 29 14.86 24.18 -10.29
C ARG A 29 13.34 24.27 -10.32
N SER A 30 12.83 25.29 -10.96
CA SER A 30 11.42 25.38 -11.34
C SER A 30 11.05 24.14 -12.18
N PRO A 31 10.16 23.25 -11.74
CA PRO A 31 9.89 22.01 -12.46
C PRO A 31 9.08 22.32 -13.72
N ARG A 32 9.66 22.07 -14.89
CA ARG A 32 8.97 22.14 -16.18
C ARG A 32 8.00 20.98 -16.43
N SER A 33 7.96 19.96 -15.58
CA SER A 33 7.07 18.79 -15.66
C SER A 33 6.13 18.72 -14.46
N ALA A 34 4.89 18.27 -14.71
CA ALA A 34 3.92 18.07 -13.65
C ALA A 34 4.41 16.98 -12.67
N PRO A 35 4.18 17.13 -11.35
CA PRO A 35 4.58 16.14 -10.36
C PRO A 35 4.08 14.73 -10.69
N ALA A 36 4.99 13.74 -10.71
CA ALA A 36 4.67 12.34 -10.89
C ALA A 36 5.51 11.51 -9.93
N GLY A 37 4.87 10.68 -9.13
CA GLY A 37 5.53 9.86 -8.11
C GLY A 37 4.56 9.33 -7.07
N ILE A 38 5.10 8.67 -6.07
CA ILE A 38 4.36 8.13 -4.93
C ILE A 38 4.65 9.03 -3.72
N LEU A 39 3.59 9.49 -3.07
CA LEU A 39 3.68 10.28 -1.85
C LEU A 39 3.26 9.40 -0.66
N ASN A 40 4.14 9.26 0.32
CA ASN A 40 3.86 8.59 1.57
C ASN A 40 3.28 9.61 2.57
N VAL A 41 1.96 9.61 2.75
CA VAL A 41 1.26 10.56 3.62
C VAL A 41 0.88 9.90 4.93
N ASN A 42 1.20 10.53 6.04
CA ASN A 42 0.57 10.23 7.31
C ASN A 42 -0.86 10.81 7.31
N LYS A 43 -1.85 9.97 6.97
CA LYS A 43 -3.25 10.36 6.99
C LYS A 43 -3.68 10.66 8.43
N PRO A 44 -4.19 11.85 8.73
CA PRO A 44 -4.78 12.11 10.04
C PRO A 44 -6.13 11.38 10.18
N PRO A 45 -6.60 11.10 11.41
CA PRO A 45 -7.95 10.63 11.64
C PRO A 45 -8.99 11.69 11.25
N GLY A 46 -10.24 11.27 11.02
CA GLY A 46 -11.36 12.14 10.66
C GLY A 46 -11.50 12.45 9.17
N LEU A 47 -10.51 12.12 8.33
CA LEU A 47 -10.56 12.28 6.88
C LEU A 47 -10.69 10.91 6.20
N THR A 48 -11.46 10.85 5.13
CA THR A 48 -11.42 9.69 4.22
C THR A 48 -10.13 9.68 3.41
N SER A 49 -9.73 8.52 2.89
CA SER A 49 -8.61 8.43 1.95
C SER A 49 -8.84 9.28 0.68
N HIS A 50 -10.10 9.49 0.31
CA HIS A 50 -10.47 10.32 -0.84
C HIS A 50 -10.30 11.81 -0.56
N ASP A 51 -10.64 12.27 0.64
CA ASP A 51 -10.41 13.66 1.05
C ASP A 51 -8.92 14.02 0.99
N VAL A 52 -8.03 13.11 1.40
CA VAL A 52 -6.58 13.30 1.28
C VAL A 52 -6.18 13.43 -0.20
N VAL A 53 -6.70 12.56 -1.07
CA VAL A 53 -6.45 12.63 -2.52
C VAL A 53 -6.91 13.96 -3.10
N ASP A 54 -8.09 14.45 -2.70
CA ASP A 54 -8.64 15.72 -3.20
C ASP A 54 -7.80 16.91 -2.73
N ARG A 55 -7.34 16.91 -1.48
CA ARG A 55 -6.45 17.95 -0.95
C ARG A 55 -5.11 17.98 -1.67
N ILE A 56 -4.50 16.81 -1.89
CA ILE A 56 -3.23 16.71 -2.65
C ILE A 56 -3.45 17.12 -4.12
N ARG A 57 -4.57 16.74 -4.73
CA ARG A 57 -4.93 17.16 -6.08
C ARG A 57 -5.05 18.69 -6.20
N ALA A 58 -5.70 19.33 -5.24
CA ALA A 58 -5.86 20.78 -5.17
C ALA A 58 -4.51 21.48 -4.97
N ALA A 59 -3.68 21.00 -4.02
CA ALA A 59 -2.39 21.61 -3.71
C ALA A 59 -1.37 21.47 -4.84
N SER A 60 -1.37 20.32 -5.54
CA SER A 60 -0.39 20.01 -6.60
C SER A 60 -0.80 20.49 -7.99
N GLY A 61 -2.07 20.75 -8.24
CA GLY A 61 -2.63 21.00 -9.58
C GLY A 61 -2.62 19.78 -10.51
N VAL A 62 -2.20 18.61 -10.05
CA VAL A 62 -2.13 17.38 -10.84
C VAL A 62 -3.51 16.76 -10.99
N ARG A 63 -3.99 16.56 -12.20
CA ARG A 63 -5.34 16.00 -12.45
C ARG A 63 -5.46 14.54 -12.02
N ARG A 64 -4.44 13.73 -12.30
CA ARG A 64 -4.42 12.29 -11.97
C ARG A 64 -3.78 12.08 -10.61
N VAL A 65 -4.61 11.95 -9.58
CA VAL A 65 -4.19 11.61 -8.22
C VAL A 65 -5.13 10.53 -7.70
N GLY A 66 -4.57 9.50 -7.08
CA GLY A 66 -5.31 8.39 -6.48
C GLY A 66 -4.53 7.79 -5.32
N HIS A 67 -5.15 6.95 -4.51
CA HIS A 67 -4.46 6.25 -3.42
C HIS A 67 -4.32 4.75 -3.68
N ALA A 68 -3.33 4.12 -3.07
CA ALA A 68 -3.10 2.68 -3.10
C ALA A 68 -3.44 2.03 -1.75
N GLY A 69 -4.72 1.71 -1.57
CA GLY A 69 -5.24 1.06 -0.36
C GLY A 69 -5.94 2.04 0.60
N THR A 70 -7.24 1.85 0.75
CA THR A 70 -8.10 2.66 1.62
C THR A 70 -7.70 2.51 3.09
N LEU A 71 -7.76 3.62 3.83
CA LEU A 71 -7.87 3.67 5.28
C LEU A 71 -9.25 4.20 5.64
N ASP A 72 -9.85 3.63 6.67
CA ASP A 72 -11.12 4.12 7.22
C ASP A 72 -10.97 5.55 7.76
N PRO A 73 -12.04 6.33 7.89
CA PRO A 73 -11.95 7.72 8.36
C PRO A 73 -11.29 7.86 9.72
N SER A 74 -11.65 7.02 10.69
CA SER A 74 -11.08 6.98 12.05
C SER A 74 -9.61 6.51 12.08
N ALA A 75 -9.19 5.70 11.10
CA ALA A 75 -7.83 5.21 11.04
C ALA A 75 -6.83 6.30 10.60
N SER A 76 -5.57 6.16 11.02
CA SER A 76 -4.46 7.04 10.66
C SER A 76 -3.26 6.28 10.08
N GLY A 77 -2.22 7.01 9.71
CA GLY A 77 -0.94 6.43 9.29
C GLY A 77 -0.72 6.39 7.79
N VAL A 78 0.14 5.50 7.35
CA VAL A 78 0.65 5.42 5.97
C VAL A 78 -0.47 5.29 4.94
N LEU A 79 -0.68 6.32 4.15
CA LEU A 79 -1.53 6.34 2.96
C LEU A 79 -0.69 6.71 1.74
N LEU A 80 -0.55 5.76 0.82
CA LEU A 80 0.22 5.98 -0.40
C LEU A 80 -0.65 6.69 -1.45
N VAL A 81 -0.27 7.90 -1.80
CA VAL A 81 -0.94 8.71 -2.82
C VAL A 81 -0.10 8.70 -4.09
N CYS A 82 -0.66 8.16 -5.17
CA CYS A 82 -0.03 8.07 -6.48
C CYS A 82 -0.41 9.29 -7.32
N MET A 83 0.58 9.94 -7.92
CA MET A 83 0.40 11.17 -8.70
C MET A 83 0.87 10.99 -10.15
N GLY A 84 0.16 11.58 -11.09
CA GLY A 84 0.50 11.52 -12.52
C GLY A 84 0.58 10.09 -13.03
N GLN A 85 1.70 9.71 -13.65
CA GLN A 85 1.91 8.35 -14.15
C GLN A 85 2.02 7.29 -13.06
N ALA A 86 2.33 7.65 -11.80
CA ALA A 86 2.37 6.71 -10.71
C ALA A 86 1.00 6.10 -10.38
N THR A 87 -0.12 6.70 -10.78
CA THR A 87 -1.44 6.07 -10.67
C THR A 87 -1.53 4.73 -11.41
N ARG A 88 -0.64 4.49 -12.37
CA ARG A 88 -0.61 3.25 -13.16
C ARG A 88 0.13 2.10 -12.43
N VAL A 89 0.89 2.41 -11.37
CA VAL A 89 1.54 1.40 -10.52
C VAL A 89 0.81 1.15 -9.21
N SER A 90 -0.31 1.83 -8.95
CA SER A 90 -1.08 1.70 -7.72
C SER A 90 -1.56 0.26 -7.45
N GLU A 91 -1.83 -0.53 -8.48
CA GLU A 91 -2.24 -1.93 -8.32
C GLU A 91 -1.14 -2.76 -7.63
N TYR A 92 0.14 -2.53 -7.92
CA TYR A 92 1.26 -3.24 -7.29
C TYR A 92 1.41 -2.86 -5.82
N LEU A 93 1.19 -1.59 -5.47
CA LEU A 93 1.17 -1.13 -4.09
C LEU A 93 0.00 -1.71 -3.29
N MET A 94 -1.16 -1.89 -3.93
CA MET A 94 -2.31 -2.53 -3.27
C MET A 94 -2.04 -3.99 -2.93
N GLU A 95 -1.21 -4.68 -3.70
CA GLU A 95 -0.80 -6.07 -3.48
C GLU A 95 0.19 -6.24 -2.31
N SER A 96 0.87 -5.17 -1.88
CA SER A 96 1.87 -5.22 -0.82
C SER A 96 1.26 -5.61 0.53
N GLU A 97 2.07 -6.17 1.41
CA GLU A 97 1.75 -6.40 2.81
C GLU A 97 1.55 -5.09 3.57
N LYS A 98 0.81 -5.14 4.67
CA LYS A 98 0.55 -4.00 5.53
C LYS A 98 0.84 -4.35 6.97
N SER A 99 1.38 -3.37 7.71
CA SER A 99 1.54 -3.51 9.14
C SER A 99 0.72 -2.46 9.86
N TYR A 100 0.10 -2.88 10.94
CA TYR A 100 -0.81 -2.04 11.72
C TYR A 100 -0.44 -2.09 13.20
N ASP A 101 -0.79 -1.01 13.87
CA ASP A 101 -0.85 -0.87 15.30
C ASP A 101 -2.30 -0.61 15.66
N ALA A 102 -2.91 -1.49 16.44
CA ALA A 102 -4.35 -1.50 16.68
C ALA A 102 -4.67 -1.61 18.16
N TRP A 103 -5.57 -0.76 18.65
CA TRP A 103 -6.23 -0.92 19.93
C TRP A 103 -7.55 -1.64 19.75
N ILE A 104 -7.76 -2.68 20.56
CA ILE A 104 -8.97 -3.51 20.56
C ILE A 104 -9.59 -3.41 21.93
N GLN A 105 -10.86 -3.01 21.98
CA GLN A 105 -11.64 -2.94 23.22
C GLN A 105 -12.55 -4.15 23.35
N LEU A 106 -12.42 -4.87 24.44
CA LEU A 106 -13.25 -6.01 24.83
C LEU A 106 -14.59 -5.56 25.45
N GLY A 107 -15.57 -6.44 25.42
CA GLY A 107 -16.86 -6.26 26.09
C GLY A 107 -17.85 -5.38 25.35
N ILE A 108 -17.50 -4.81 24.21
CA ILE A 108 -18.39 -4.01 23.40
C ILE A 108 -18.31 -4.46 21.94
N THR A 109 -19.43 -4.80 21.35
CA THR A 109 -19.57 -5.09 19.93
C THR A 109 -20.35 -3.97 19.25
N THR A 110 -19.87 -3.49 18.10
CA THR A 110 -20.53 -2.46 17.30
C THR A 110 -20.94 -3.00 15.91
N ASP A 111 -21.89 -2.36 15.26
CA ASP A 111 -22.40 -2.76 13.94
C ASP A 111 -21.38 -2.55 12.81
N THR A 112 -20.39 -1.67 12.99
CA THR A 112 -19.29 -1.44 12.04
C THR A 112 -18.02 -2.22 12.37
N GLY A 113 -17.93 -2.78 13.59
CA GLY A 113 -16.74 -3.43 14.13
C GLY A 113 -15.65 -2.45 14.56
N ASP A 114 -15.93 -1.14 14.60
CA ASP A 114 -15.05 -0.07 15.10
C ASP A 114 -15.79 0.87 16.07
N ALA A 115 -15.07 1.84 16.64
CA ALA A 115 -15.61 2.77 17.63
C ALA A 115 -16.62 3.79 17.06
N GLU A 116 -16.73 3.93 15.73
CA GLU A 116 -17.70 4.84 15.09
C GLU A 116 -19.10 4.22 14.95
N GLY A 117 -19.21 2.90 15.13
CA GLY A 117 -20.48 2.17 15.01
C GLY A 117 -21.38 2.30 16.23
N ASN A 118 -22.67 1.94 16.02
CA ASN A 118 -23.59 1.83 17.10
C ASN A 118 -23.32 0.58 17.93
N VAL A 119 -23.44 0.69 19.25
CA VAL A 119 -23.25 -0.46 20.15
C VAL A 119 -24.41 -1.45 19.97
N VAL A 120 -24.05 -2.67 19.60
CA VAL A 120 -25.01 -3.79 19.42
C VAL A 120 -25.08 -4.66 20.67
N ARG A 121 -23.94 -4.88 21.34
CA ARG A 121 -23.86 -5.73 22.54
C ARG A 121 -22.85 -5.16 23.53
N ARG A 122 -23.18 -5.28 24.83
CA ARG A 122 -22.25 -5.00 25.94
C ARG A 122 -22.19 -6.20 26.86
N VAL A 123 -20.98 -6.55 27.30
CA VAL A 123 -20.69 -7.55 28.31
C VAL A 123 -20.05 -6.81 29.47
N PRO A 124 -20.76 -6.64 30.62
CA PRO A 124 -20.28 -5.77 31.70
C PRO A 124 -19.10 -6.36 32.46
N ASP A 125 -19.08 -7.68 32.65
CA ASP A 125 -18.07 -8.38 33.43
C ASP A 125 -17.13 -9.14 32.47
N ILE A 126 -15.97 -8.57 32.22
CA ILE A 126 -14.95 -9.15 31.33
C ILE A 126 -13.98 -9.97 32.20
N ASP A 127 -14.20 -11.27 32.25
CA ASP A 127 -13.28 -12.22 32.87
C ASP A 127 -12.26 -12.72 31.83
N THR A 128 -11.33 -11.84 31.48
CA THR A 128 -10.26 -12.17 30.50
C THR A 128 -8.90 -11.74 31.06
N THR A 129 -7.95 -12.68 31.00
CA THR A 129 -6.57 -12.43 31.42
C THR A 129 -5.67 -12.20 30.21
N ARG A 130 -4.46 -11.67 30.49
CA ARG A 130 -3.44 -11.47 29.46
C ARG A 130 -3.08 -12.79 28.76
N GLU A 131 -3.01 -13.89 29.50
CA GLU A 131 -2.68 -15.23 28.99
C GLU A 131 -3.73 -15.71 28.00
N ARG A 132 -5.03 -15.56 28.33
CA ARG A 132 -6.13 -15.92 27.43
C ARG A 132 -6.10 -15.11 26.14
N VAL A 133 -5.74 -13.81 26.22
CA VAL A 133 -5.56 -12.97 25.01
C VAL A 133 -4.39 -13.51 24.18
N LEU A 134 -3.25 -13.85 24.79
CA LEU A 134 -2.10 -14.43 24.06
C LEU A 134 -2.45 -15.76 23.37
N GLU A 135 -3.21 -16.63 24.04
CA GLU A 135 -3.71 -17.87 23.45
C GLU A 135 -4.64 -17.59 22.26
N ALA A 136 -5.58 -16.65 22.39
CA ALA A 136 -6.47 -16.27 21.32
C ALA A 136 -5.70 -15.71 20.12
N LEU A 137 -4.74 -14.79 20.34
CA LEU A 137 -3.90 -14.24 19.26
C LEU A 137 -3.14 -15.34 18.49
N HIS A 138 -2.77 -16.42 19.15
CA HIS A 138 -2.06 -17.53 18.51
C HIS A 138 -2.93 -18.25 17.47
N LEU A 139 -4.25 -18.31 17.69
CA LEU A 139 -5.21 -18.94 16.79
C LEU A 139 -5.41 -18.16 15.48
N PHE A 140 -5.10 -16.88 15.47
CA PHE A 140 -5.28 -16.00 14.30
C PHE A 140 -3.99 -15.75 13.52
N ARG A 141 -2.90 -16.47 13.78
CA ARG A 141 -1.67 -16.42 12.97
C ARG A 141 -1.75 -17.39 11.79
N GLY A 142 -1.13 -17.01 10.69
CA GLY A 142 -1.17 -17.76 9.42
C GLY A 142 -2.41 -17.49 8.61
N PRO A 143 -2.84 -18.42 7.74
CA PRO A 143 -4.03 -18.26 6.90
C PRO A 143 -5.30 -18.35 7.75
N ILE A 144 -6.18 -17.34 7.63
CA ILE A 144 -7.48 -17.27 8.30
C ILE A 144 -8.57 -16.93 7.29
N GLU A 145 -9.80 -17.38 7.58
CA GLU A 145 -10.98 -17.00 6.81
C GLU A 145 -11.64 -15.77 7.46
N GLN A 146 -11.83 -14.70 6.70
CA GLN A 146 -12.54 -13.51 7.14
C GLN A 146 -13.77 -13.24 6.28
N VAL A 147 -14.91 -12.93 6.88
CA VAL A 147 -16.06 -12.34 6.20
C VAL A 147 -15.85 -10.83 6.12
N PRO A 148 -15.70 -10.25 4.91
CA PRO A 148 -15.50 -8.80 4.77
C PRO A 148 -16.65 -8.02 5.39
N PRO A 149 -16.40 -6.90 6.11
CA PRO A 149 -17.47 -6.09 6.70
C PRO A 149 -18.33 -5.42 5.62
N MET A 150 -19.60 -5.16 5.94
CA MET A 150 -20.52 -4.40 5.05
C MET A 150 -19.98 -3.00 4.75
N HIS A 151 -19.32 -2.37 5.72
CA HIS A 151 -18.67 -1.07 5.56
C HIS A 151 -17.28 -1.23 4.88
N SER A 152 -17.27 -1.70 3.61
CA SER A 152 -16.04 -1.88 2.85
C SER A 152 -16.15 -1.36 1.41
N ALA A 153 -15.00 -1.17 0.75
CA ALA A 153 -14.91 -0.75 -0.64
C ALA A 153 -15.17 -1.88 -1.65
N LEU A 154 -15.40 -3.10 -1.19
CA LEU A 154 -15.74 -4.23 -2.06
C LEU A 154 -17.04 -3.96 -2.80
N LYS A 155 -17.15 -4.50 -4.01
CA LYS A 155 -18.35 -4.35 -4.85
C LYS A 155 -19.16 -5.63 -4.86
N HIS A 156 -20.47 -5.48 -4.69
CA HIS A 156 -21.47 -6.50 -4.96
C HIS A 156 -22.35 -6.00 -6.11
N GLN A 157 -22.39 -6.74 -7.22
CA GLN A 157 -23.15 -6.37 -8.45
C GLN A 157 -22.84 -4.93 -8.92
N GLY A 158 -21.56 -4.49 -8.86
CA GLY A 158 -21.14 -3.17 -9.32
C GLY A 158 -21.30 -2.03 -8.30
N VAL A 159 -22.04 -2.24 -7.19
CA VAL A 159 -22.23 -1.27 -6.10
C VAL A 159 -21.31 -1.61 -4.94
N THR A 160 -20.65 -0.61 -4.34
CA THR A 160 -19.79 -0.84 -3.17
C THR A 160 -20.61 -1.20 -1.94
N LEU A 161 -20.10 -2.15 -1.12
CA LEU A 161 -20.79 -2.63 0.07
C LEU A 161 -21.15 -1.49 1.04
N TYR A 162 -20.25 -0.52 1.25
CA TYR A 162 -20.54 0.61 2.12
C TYR A 162 -21.76 1.45 1.66
N ARG A 163 -22.04 1.53 0.34
CA ARG A 163 -23.23 2.21 -0.19
C ARG A 163 -24.51 1.43 0.08
N LEU A 164 -24.41 0.10 0.03
CA LEU A 164 -25.53 -0.78 0.39
C LEU A 164 -25.80 -0.69 1.89
N ALA A 165 -24.76 -0.75 2.72
CA ALA A 165 -24.87 -0.61 4.17
C ALA A 165 -25.56 0.70 4.59
N ARG A 166 -25.19 1.84 3.98
CA ARG A 166 -25.85 3.14 4.24
C ARG A 166 -27.31 3.19 3.84
N ARG A 167 -27.77 2.28 3.00
CA ARG A 167 -29.19 2.12 2.62
C ARG A 167 -29.90 1.08 3.48
N GLY A 168 -29.24 0.52 4.50
CA GLY A 168 -29.78 -0.56 5.32
C GLY A 168 -29.90 -1.90 4.59
N ILE A 169 -29.23 -2.05 3.45
CA ILE A 169 -29.26 -3.28 2.65
C ILE A 169 -28.07 -4.14 3.08
N GLU A 170 -28.35 -5.28 3.65
CA GLU A 170 -27.35 -6.31 3.95
C GLU A 170 -27.32 -7.35 2.83
N VAL A 171 -26.11 -7.77 2.45
CA VAL A 171 -25.89 -8.81 1.44
C VAL A 171 -24.98 -9.90 1.98
N GLU A 172 -25.18 -11.11 1.53
CA GLU A 172 -24.30 -12.22 1.85
C GLU A 172 -22.90 -11.97 1.26
N ARG A 173 -21.89 -12.26 2.06
CA ARG A 173 -20.47 -12.06 1.73
C ARG A 173 -19.73 -13.37 1.92
N ALA A 174 -19.14 -13.85 0.85
CA ALA A 174 -18.30 -15.05 0.93
C ALA A 174 -17.05 -14.77 1.80
N PRO A 175 -16.68 -15.69 2.68
CA PRO A 175 -15.40 -15.64 3.36
C PRO A 175 -14.23 -15.54 2.36
N ARG A 176 -13.13 -14.94 2.80
CA ARG A 176 -11.91 -14.81 2.02
C ARG A 176 -10.73 -15.19 2.89
N THR A 177 -9.85 -16.00 2.32
CA THR A 177 -8.58 -16.32 2.97
C THR A 177 -7.68 -15.09 2.94
N VAL A 178 -7.20 -14.70 4.11
CA VAL A 178 -6.13 -13.70 4.31
C VAL A 178 -5.05 -14.31 5.18
N GLU A 179 -3.86 -13.75 5.17
CA GLU A 179 -2.73 -14.28 5.93
C GLU A 179 -2.26 -13.24 6.96
N ILE A 180 -2.14 -13.68 8.19
CA ILE A 180 -1.58 -12.91 9.31
C ILE A 180 -0.16 -13.42 9.55
N HIS A 181 0.82 -12.69 9.05
CA HIS A 181 2.24 -13.06 9.13
C HIS A 181 2.78 -12.89 10.56
N ASP A 182 2.34 -11.83 11.24
CA ASP A 182 2.69 -11.58 12.63
C ASP A 182 1.51 -10.94 13.37
N LEU A 183 1.31 -11.37 14.63
CA LEU A 183 0.28 -10.83 15.51
C LEU A 183 0.80 -10.89 16.95
N ARG A 184 1.12 -9.73 17.53
CA ARG A 184 1.76 -9.63 18.84
C ARG A 184 1.02 -8.68 19.76
N LEU A 185 0.79 -9.12 21.01
CA LEU A 185 0.33 -8.23 22.07
C LEU A 185 1.48 -7.29 22.45
N THR A 186 1.27 -5.99 22.30
CA THR A 186 2.26 -4.95 22.65
C THR A 186 1.93 -4.25 23.94
N GLU A 187 0.63 -4.18 24.31
CA GLU A 187 0.19 -3.56 25.55
C GLU A 187 -1.08 -4.26 26.07
N TRP A 188 -1.22 -4.38 27.40
CA TRP A 188 -2.39 -4.95 28.07
C TRP A 188 -2.91 -3.98 29.11
N THR A 189 -4.06 -3.36 28.86
CA THR A 189 -4.69 -2.33 29.71
C THR A 189 -6.21 -2.59 29.72
N PRO A 190 -6.67 -3.63 30.46
CA PRO A 190 -8.09 -4.03 30.43
C PRO A 190 -9.05 -2.86 30.69
N PRO A 191 -10.15 -2.77 29.95
CA PRO A 191 -10.69 -3.74 28.99
C PRO A 191 -10.10 -3.66 27.58
N SER A 192 -9.10 -2.82 27.32
CA SER A 192 -8.45 -2.68 26.02
C SER A 192 -7.07 -3.33 25.99
N PHE A 193 -6.63 -3.69 24.79
CA PHE A 193 -5.27 -4.14 24.52
C PHE A 193 -4.79 -3.69 23.17
N ARG A 194 -3.46 -3.56 23.05
CA ARG A 194 -2.80 -3.12 21.83
C ARG A 194 -2.07 -4.26 21.17
N VAL A 195 -2.21 -4.39 19.85
CA VAL A 195 -1.53 -5.40 19.05
C VAL A 195 -0.81 -4.79 17.87
N PHE A 196 0.36 -5.32 17.57
CA PHE A 196 1.01 -5.16 16.28
C PHE A 196 0.56 -6.30 15.36
N ILE A 197 0.24 -5.96 14.10
CA ILE A 197 -0.29 -6.89 13.10
C ILE A 197 0.49 -6.69 11.81
N GLU A 198 1.02 -7.77 11.23
CA GLU A 198 1.55 -7.81 9.87
C GLU A 198 0.74 -8.81 9.06
N CYS A 199 0.18 -8.36 7.92
CA CYS A 199 -0.79 -9.16 7.20
C CYS A 199 -0.78 -8.92 5.69
N SER A 200 -1.33 -9.88 4.96
CA SER A 200 -1.54 -9.80 3.53
C SER A 200 -2.53 -8.69 3.14
N LYS A 201 -2.55 -8.35 1.85
CA LYS A 201 -3.60 -7.49 1.29
C LYS A 201 -5.00 -8.00 1.61
N GLY A 202 -5.96 -7.09 1.72
CA GLY A 202 -7.38 -7.44 1.87
C GLY A 202 -7.80 -7.82 3.29
N THR A 203 -6.89 -7.86 4.25
CA THR A 203 -7.19 -8.09 5.65
C THR A 203 -7.94 -6.92 6.25
N TYR A 204 -9.06 -7.21 6.92
CA TYR A 204 -9.88 -6.25 7.66
C TYR A 204 -9.58 -6.35 9.15
N ILE A 205 -8.90 -5.35 9.70
CA ILE A 205 -8.53 -5.34 11.12
C ILE A 205 -9.77 -5.24 12.02
N ARG A 206 -10.84 -4.62 11.54
CA ARG A 206 -12.16 -4.58 12.23
C ARG A 206 -12.77 -5.98 12.38
N ALA A 207 -12.68 -6.80 11.33
CA ALA A 207 -13.13 -8.18 11.39
C ALA A 207 -12.27 -9.00 12.36
N LEU A 208 -10.93 -8.85 12.28
CA LEU A 208 -10.02 -9.51 13.21
C LEU A 208 -10.32 -9.15 14.67
N ALA A 209 -10.61 -7.88 14.96
CA ALA A 209 -10.97 -7.45 16.32
C ALA A 209 -12.27 -8.11 16.80
N ALA A 210 -13.29 -8.17 15.93
CA ALA A 210 -14.56 -8.82 16.23
C ALA A 210 -14.37 -10.34 16.46
N ASP A 211 -13.63 -11.01 15.59
CA ASP A 211 -13.36 -12.45 15.66
C ASP A 211 -12.57 -12.81 16.94
N LEU A 212 -11.58 -11.98 17.31
CA LEU A 212 -10.85 -12.12 18.60
C LEU A 212 -11.79 -11.97 19.79
N GLY A 213 -12.71 -10.99 19.73
CA GLY A 213 -13.71 -10.80 20.78
C GLY A 213 -14.66 -11.99 20.95
N GLU A 214 -15.07 -12.61 19.85
CA GLU A 214 -15.90 -13.82 19.87
C GLU A 214 -15.11 -15.02 20.41
N ALA A 215 -13.86 -15.21 19.99
CA ALA A 215 -12.99 -16.27 20.50
C ALA A 215 -12.75 -16.15 22.02
N LEU A 216 -12.70 -14.94 22.54
CA LEU A 216 -12.57 -14.67 23.98
C LEU A 216 -13.92 -14.75 24.73
N GLY A 217 -15.04 -14.84 24.01
CA GLY A 217 -16.40 -14.87 24.58
C GLY A 217 -16.91 -13.53 25.12
N THR A 218 -16.16 -12.45 24.90
CA THR A 218 -16.48 -11.10 25.41
C THR A 218 -17.13 -10.21 24.35
N GLY A 219 -16.97 -10.51 23.06
CA GLY A 219 -17.11 -9.53 21.99
C GLY A 219 -16.02 -8.46 22.07
N ALA A 220 -15.75 -7.82 20.94
CA ALA A 220 -14.80 -6.72 20.87
C ALA A 220 -15.08 -5.83 19.65
N HIS A 221 -14.45 -4.67 19.62
CA HIS A 221 -14.37 -3.81 18.45
C HIS A 221 -12.98 -3.15 18.35
N LEU A 222 -12.66 -2.68 17.17
CA LEU A 222 -11.47 -1.90 16.91
C LEU A 222 -11.65 -0.47 17.45
N GLU A 223 -10.88 -0.11 18.48
CA GLU A 223 -10.95 1.22 19.11
C GLU A 223 -10.12 2.24 18.32
N GLN A 224 -8.87 1.91 17.96
CA GLN A 224 -7.98 2.76 17.18
C GLN A 224 -7.17 1.92 16.20
N LEU A 225 -6.83 2.53 15.05
CA LEU A 225 -6.01 1.90 14.03
C LEU A 225 -5.00 2.87 13.45
N VAL A 226 -3.74 2.45 13.45
CA VAL A 226 -2.65 3.15 12.76
C VAL A 226 -2.00 2.21 11.77
N ARG A 227 -2.00 2.52 10.48
CA ARG A 227 -1.20 1.77 9.51
C ARG A 227 0.24 2.26 9.58
N VAL A 228 1.13 1.44 10.13
CA VAL A 228 2.53 1.79 10.35
C VAL A 228 3.42 1.48 9.15
N ALA A 229 2.97 0.57 8.26
CA ALA A 229 3.68 0.27 7.02
C ALA A 229 2.75 -0.18 5.89
N CYS A 230 3.19 0.03 4.64
CA CYS A 230 2.59 -0.49 3.41
C CYS A 230 3.71 -0.80 2.41
N GLY A 231 4.01 -2.08 2.18
CA GLY A 231 5.17 -2.51 1.42
C GLY A 231 6.46 -1.92 2.01
N PRO A 232 7.31 -1.26 1.20
CA PRO A 232 8.56 -0.66 1.68
C PRO A 232 8.34 0.64 2.49
N TYR A 233 7.16 1.27 2.42
CA TYR A 233 6.89 2.58 3.01
C TYR A 233 6.55 2.45 4.49
N ARG A 234 7.17 3.27 5.32
CA ARG A 234 7.05 3.27 6.78
C ARG A 234 6.47 4.59 7.28
N MET A 235 5.87 4.55 8.47
CA MET A 235 5.31 5.72 9.14
C MET A 235 6.38 6.78 9.46
N GLY A 236 7.61 6.34 9.77
CA GLY A 236 8.73 7.25 10.07
C GLY A 236 9.15 8.13 8.90
N ASP A 237 8.87 7.67 7.66
CA ASP A 237 9.21 8.39 6.42
C ASP A 237 7.98 9.11 5.82
N ALA A 238 6.84 9.03 6.49
CA ALA A 238 5.60 9.64 6.01
C ALA A 238 5.54 11.13 6.35
N VAL A 239 5.22 11.96 5.37
CA VAL A 239 4.98 13.38 5.58
C VAL A 239 3.57 13.64 6.08
N SER A 240 3.37 14.62 6.93
CA SER A 240 2.03 15.06 7.30
C SER A 240 1.28 15.65 6.08
N LEU A 241 -0.05 15.56 6.08
CA LEU A 241 -0.85 16.13 4.99
C LEU A 241 -0.58 17.64 4.82
N HIS A 242 -0.44 18.36 5.92
CA HIS A 242 -0.12 19.80 5.91
C HIS A 242 1.26 20.08 5.31
N GLU A 243 2.26 19.27 5.63
CA GLU A 243 3.60 19.40 5.07
C GLU A 243 3.61 19.10 3.56
N ALA A 244 2.87 18.08 3.13
CA ALA A 244 2.69 17.78 1.72
C ALA A 244 2.09 18.96 0.95
N GLU A 245 1.01 19.55 1.44
CA GLU A 245 0.38 20.75 0.84
C GLU A 245 1.35 21.93 0.75
N ARG A 246 2.10 22.21 1.81
CA ARG A 246 3.12 23.23 1.81
C ARG A 246 4.24 22.97 0.80
N SER A 247 4.67 21.71 0.68
CA SER A 247 5.75 21.32 -0.25
C SER A 247 5.35 21.53 -1.71
N PHE A 248 4.08 21.31 -2.05
CA PHE A 248 3.58 21.65 -3.38
C PHE A 248 3.51 23.16 -3.58
N SER A 249 3.02 23.92 -2.59
CA SER A 249 2.87 25.38 -2.69
C SER A 249 4.21 26.11 -2.83
N ASN A 250 5.28 25.61 -2.23
CA ASN A 250 6.61 26.23 -2.25
C ASN A 250 7.62 25.56 -3.20
N GLY A 251 7.16 24.62 -4.04
CA GLY A 251 7.99 23.96 -5.05
C GLY A 251 8.95 22.89 -4.50
N ARG A 252 8.87 22.51 -3.23
CA ARG A 252 9.72 21.48 -2.60
C ARG A 252 9.20 20.05 -2.76
N TRP A 253 8.15 19.85 -3.53
CA TRP A 253 7.55 18.55 -3.76
C TRP A 253 8.53 17.46 -4.28
N PRO A 254 9.62 17.75 -5.03
CA PRO A 254 10.56 16.69 -5.42
C PRO A 254 11.22 15.99 -4.25
N GLN A 255 11.31 16.64 -3.09
CA GLN A 255 11.94 16.09 -1.89
C GLN A 255 11.07 15.09 -1.12
N ILE A 256 9.76 15.06 -1.41
CA ILE A 256 8.77 14.22 -0.72
C ILE A 256 8.10 13.19 -1.63
N LEU A 257 8.43 13.19 -2.93
CA LEU A 257 7.93 12.20 -3.86
C LEU A 257 8.94 11.08 -4.07
N HIS A 258 8.48 9.87 -3.88
CA HIS A 258 9.22 8.67 -4.23
C HIS A 258 9.06 8.35 -5.72
N PRO A 259 10.10 7.81 -6.37
CA PRO A 259 10.01 7.31 -7.73
C PRO A 259 8.93 6.25 -7.88
N LEU A 260 8.24 6.24 -9.00
CA LEU A 260 7.11 5.32 -9.20
C LEU A 260 7.53 3.84 -9.35
N ASP A 261 8.76 3.57 -9.75
CA ASP A 261 9.34 2.24 -9.85
C ASP A 261 9.76 1.65 -8.49
N GLU A 262 9.79 2.45 -7.43
CA GLU A 262 9.97 1.97 -6.05
C GLU A 262 8.88 0.98 -5.63
N ALA A 263 7.67 1.12 -6.17
CA ALA A 263 6.58 0.15 -6.02
C ALA A 263 6.89 -1.24 -6.62
N LEU A 264 7.94 -1.35 -7.42
CA LEU A 264 8.26 -2.51 -8.27
C LEU A 264 9.62 -3.14 -7.93
N LEU A 265 10.25 -2.74 -6.81
CA LEU A 265 11.59 -3.20 -6.45
C LEU A 265 11.70 -4.72 -6.26
N HIS A 266 10.58 -5.39 -6.02
CA HIS A 266 10.47 -6.84 -5.94
C HIS A 266 10.55 -7.54 -7.31
N LEU A 267 10.45 -6.80 -8.43
CA LEU A 267 10.56 -7.35 -9.78
C LEU A 267 12.00 -7.28 -10.28
N GLU A 268 12.41 -8.25 -11.10
CA GLU A 268 13.69 -8.20 -11.81
C GLU A 268 13.81 -6.93 -12.66
N ALA A 269 15.02 -6.37 -12.76
CA ALA A 269 15.30 -5.16 -13.54
C ALA A 269 16.05 -5.50 -14.81
N PHE A 270 15.64 -4.96 -15.96
CA PHE A 270 16.34 -5.03 -17.23
C PHE A 270 16.71 -3.62 -17.69
N VAL A 271 17.93 -3.47 -18.17
CA VAL A 271 18.38 -2.27 -18.88
C VAL A 271 18.45 -2.62 -20.37
N VAL A 272 17.86 -1.77 -21.20
CA VAL A 272 17.76 -2.00 -22.64
C VAL A 272 18.53 -0.94 -23.43
N ASP A 273 19.01 -1.32 -24.61
CA ASP A 273 19.62 -0.40 -25.56
C ASP A 273 18.56 0.46 -26.28
N SER A 274 19.01 1.45 -27.05
CA SER A 274 18.13 2.40 -27.73
C SER A 274 17.24 1.76 -28.79
N GLU A 275 17.68 0.67 -29.44
CA GLU A 275 16.86 -0.05 -30.42
C GLU A 275 15.71 -0.78 -29.72
N THR A 276 16.01 -1.48 -28.65
CA THR A 276 15.03 -2.20 -27.82
C THR A 276 14.07 -1.21 -27.13
N GLU A 277 14.60 -0.07 -26.64
CA GLU A 277 13.77 1.00 -26.09
C GLU A 277 12.74 1.47 -27.11
N ALA A 278 13.13 1.72 -28.36
CA ALA A 278 12.20 2.13 -29.42
C ALA A 278 11.11 1.09 -29.64
N LYS A 279 11.45 -0.20 -29.71
CA LYS A 279 10.48 -1.29 -29.82
C LYS A 279 9.48 -1.29 -28.67
N ILE A 280 9.93 -1.15 -27.42
CA ILE A 280 9.09 -1.09 -26.22
C ILE A 280 8.15 0.14 -26.28
N ARG A 281 8.66 1.30 -26.66
CA ARG A 281 7.85 2.52 -26.77
C ARG A 281 6.71 2.40 -27.81
N TYR A 282 6.94 1.63 -28.87
CA TYR A 282 5.93 1.31 -29.87
C TYR A 282 5.04 0.10 -29.51
N GLY A 283 5.20 -0.46 -28.30
CA GLY A 283 4.40 -1.60 -27.83
C GLY A 283 4.77 -2.93 -28.49
N GLN A 284 5.95 -3.02 -29.13
CA GLN A 284 6.43 -4.23 -29.78
C GLN A 284 7.00 -5.22 -28.75
N GLN A 285 6.89 -6.50 -29.09
CA GLN A 285 7.52 -7.57 -28.32
C GLN A 285 9.04 -7.54 -28.48
N ILE A 286 9.73 -7.95 -27.45
CA ILE A 286 11.17 -8.10 -27.45
C ILE A 286 11.59 -9.50 -27.02
N GLU A 287 12.70 -9.98 -27.55
CA GLU A 287 13.36 -11.19 -27.08
C GLU A 287 14.08 -10.93 -25.78
N GLY A 288 14.24 -11.96 -24.96
CA GLY A 288 14.98 -11.85 -23.70
C GLY A 288 14.95 -13.15 -22.91
N PRO A 289 15.77 -13.24 -21.85
CA PRO A 289 15.85 -14.44 -21.04
C PRO A 289 14.50 -14.71 -20.35
N LYS A 290 14.22 -15.99 -20.13
CA LYS A 290 13.06 -16.40 -19.31
C LYS A 290 13.22 -15.86 -17.89
N PRO A 291 12.17 -15.28 -17.27
CA PRO A 291 12.23 -14.80 -15.90
C PRO A 291 12.45 -15.94 -14.90
N ARG A 292 13.07 -15.64 -13.77
CA ARG A 292 13.33 -16.61 -12.68
C ARG A 292 12.13 -16.75 -11.75
N ASP A 293 11.65 -15.64 -11.22
CA ASP A 293 10.71 -15.63 -10.11
C ASP A 293 9.33 -15.06 -10.48
N SER A 294 9.25 -14.09 -11.38
CA SER A 294 8.02 -13.42 -11.76
C SER A 294 7.91 -13.28 -13.27
N LEU A 295 6.72 -13.47 -13.82
CA LEU A 295 6.45 -13.18 -15.24
C LEU A 295 6.45 -11.69 -15.57
N LEU A 296 6.73 -10.81 -14.59
CA LEU A 296 6.85 -9.37 -14.77
C LEU A 296 8.29 -8.94 -14.51
N CYS A 297 8.73 -7.91 -15.24
CA CYS A 297 9.97 -7.21 -14.96
C CYS A 297 9.79 -5.70 -15.08
N ARG A 298 10.67 -4.95 -14.44
CA ARG A 298 10.83 -3.50 -14.60
C ARG A 298 11.98 -3.23 -15.57
N THR A 299 11.78 -2.29 -16.47
CA THR A 299 12.72 -2.05 -17.56
C THR A 299 13.15 -0.58 -17.56
N TYR A 300 14.44 -0.36 -17.78
CA TYR A 300 15.08 0.96 -17.80
C TYR A 300 15.77 1.21 -19.13
N THR A 301 15.84 2.47 -19.53
CA THR A 301 16.70 2.90 -20.61
C THR A 301 18.18 2.73 -20.24
N HIS A 302 19.08 2.84 -21.20
CA HIS A 302 20.53 2.85 -20.94
C HIS A 302 20.96 4.03 -20.06
N SER A 303 20.23 5.14 -20.07
CA SER A 303 20.44 6.29 -19.18
C SER A 303 19.83 6.14 -17.77
N GLY A 304 19.26 4.97 -17.44
CA GLY A 304 18.68 4.68 -16.12
C GLY A 304 17.26 5.20 -15.91
N VAL A 305 16.58 5.71 -16.94
CA VAL A 305 15.18 6.17 -16.83
C VAL A 305 14.25 4.96 -16.84
N PHE A 306 13.32 4.89 -15.88
CA PHE A 306 12.31 3.84 -15.85
C PHE A 306 11.40 3.94 -17.08
N LEU A 307 11.37 2.86 -17.86
CA LEU A 307 10.73 2.81 -19.17
C LEU A 307 9.39 2.08 -19.17
N ALA A 308 9.37 0.87 -18.63
CA ALA A 308 8.21 -0.01 -18.78
C ALA A 308 8.14 -1.10 -17.71
N ILE A 309 6.94 -1.65 -17.56
CA ILE A 309 6.70 -2.98 -16.99
C ILE A 309 6.43 -3.90 -18.16
N LEU A 310 7.25 -4.95 -18.29
CA LEU A 310 7.05 -5.98 -19.30
C LEU A 310 6.48 -7.24 -18.65
N GLN A 311 5.75 -7.99 -19.44
CA GLN A 311 5.21 -9.31 -19.08
C GLN A 311 5.76 -10.36 -20.02
N TYR A 312 6.28 -11.45 -19.45
CA TYR A 312 6.75 -12.59 -20.24
C TYR A 312 5.58 -13.44 -20.71
N ASP A 313 5.50 -13.64 -22.01
CA ASP A 313 4.55 -14.57 -22.62
C ASP A 313 5.22 -15.94 -22.78
N GLN A 314 4.68 -16.95 -22.10
CA GLN A 314 5.24 -18.31 -22.12
C GLN A 314 5.02 -19.01 -23.45
N GLY A 315 4.00 -18.64 -24.22
CA GLY A 315 3.68 -19.23 -25.52
C GLY A 315 4.63 -18.76 -26.60
N SER A 316 4.78 -17.45 -26.75
CA SER A 316 5.72 -16.84 -27.73
C SER A 316 7.16 -16.79 -27.25
N LYS A 317 7.41 -17.01 -25.96
CA LYS A 317 8.72 -16.87 -25.29
C LYS A 317 9.33 -15.47 -25.46
N THR A 318 8.50 -14.44 -25.45
CA THR A 318 8.88 -13.05 -25.61
C THR A 318 8.38 -12.19 -24.46
N TRP A 319 9.01 -11.03 -24.28
CA TRP A 319 8.55 -10.03 -23.36
C TRP A 319 7.62 -9.03 -24.08
N GLN A 320 6.45 -8.77 -23.50
CA GLN A 320 5.45 -7.84 -24.03
C GLN A 320 5.31 -6.62 -23.12
N PRO A 321 5.27 -5.39 -23.66
CA PRO A 321 5.01 -4.19 -22.87
C PRO A 321 3.60 -4.21 -22.28
N ARG A 322 3.50 -4.31 -20.96
CA ARG A 322 2.23 -4.21 -20.22
C ARG A 322 1.91 -2.76 -19.90
N LYS A 323 2.93 -1.98 -19.50
CA LYS A 323 2.80 -0.55 -19.22
C LYS A 323 4.09 0.16 -19.66
N VAL A 324 3.96 1.14 -20.53
CA VAL A 324 5.08 1.99 -20.97
C VAL A 324 4.92 3.37 -20.33
N PHE A 325 5.99 3.91 -19.77
CA PHE A 325 6.00 5.20 -19.09
C PHE A 325 6.78 6.23 -19.91
N ASN A 326 6.24 7.43 -20.00
CA ASN A 326 6.91 8.58 -20.61
C ASN A 326 7.40 9.49 -19.48
N LEU A 327 8.47 9.09 -18.85
CA LEU A 327 9.19 9.90 -17.88
C LEU A 327 10.29 10.62 -18.67
N HIS A 328 10.32 11.94 -18.58
CA HIS A 328 11.43 12.71 -19.14
C HIS A 328 12.66 12.47 -18.24
N GLU A 329 13.82 12.38 -18.87
CA GLU A 329 15.08 12.44 -18.14
C GLU A 329 15.02 13.68 -17.24
N ALA A 330 15.31 13.50 -15.96
CA ALA A 330 15.60 14.65 -15.12
C ALA A 330 16.83 15.29 -15.77
N THR A 331 16.61 16.36 -16.54
CA THR A 331 17.71 17.13 -17.12
C THR A 331 18.65 17.50 -15.99
N ALA A 332 19.85 16.90 -16.06
CA ALA A 332 20.95 17.09 -15.13
C ALA A 332 21.34 18.56 -14.96
#